data_e4b943b6d61fd6744e51e4c9f7f9e536
#
_entry.id   e4b943b6d61fd6744e51e4c9f7f9e536
#
_cell.length_a   1.000
_cell.length_b   1.000
_cell.length_c   1.000
_cell.angle_alpha   90.00
_cell.angle_beta   90.00
_cell.angle_gamma   90.00
#
_symmetry.space_group_name_H-M   'P 1'
#
loop_
_entity.id
_entity.type
_entity.pdbx_description
1 polymer ?
#
loop_
_entity_poly.entity_id
_entity_poly.type
_entity_poly.pdbx_seq_one_letter_code
_entity_poly.pdbx_strand_id
1 'polypeptide(L)'
;MKTPTIPTLLGPDGMTSLREYAGYHGGGSGFCGQLRAWNPPCESVDAALLPNFTRGNARADDLVRNNGYAANAIQLHQDHIVGSFFRLSHRPSWRYLGIGEEEARAFSREVETAWKEFAEDDCCCIDVERKRTFTMMIREGVAMHAFNGELFVQATWDTRPSRLFRTQFRMVSPKRISNPNNTGDSRNCRAGVQINDSGAALGYYVS
;
A
#
# COMPACT_ATOMS: atom_id res chain seq x y z
N MET A 1 -27.49 59.18 10.03
CA MET A 1 -27.29 58.24 8.94
C MET A 1 -27.74 56.85 9.40
N LYS A 2 -28.82 56.32 8.83
CA LYS A 2 -29.25 54.92 9.12
C LYS A 2 -28.33 53.98 8.36
N THR A 3 -27.65 53.13 9.07
CA THR A 3 -26.90 52.03 8.49
C THR A 3 -27.80 51.17 7.59
N PRO A 4 -27.43 50.89 6.36
CA PRO A 4 -28.26 50.03 5.50
C PRO A 4 -28.35 48.63 6.11
N THR A 5 -29.58 48.23 6.44
CA THR A 5 -29.89 46.90 6.88
C THR A 5 -29.71 45.96 5.67
N ILE A 6 -28.67 45.16 5.68
CA ILE A 6 -28.49 44.10 4.66
C ILE A 6 -29.64 43.13 4.88
N PRO A 7 -30.44 42.80 3.85
CA PRO A 7 -31.50 41.83 3.98
C PRO A 7 -30.90 40.46 4.36
N THR A 8 -31.33 39.95 5.50
CA THR A 8 -30.91 38.64 5.99
C THR A 8 -31.77 37.59 5.29
N LEU A 9 -31.13 36.71 4.54
CA LEU A 9 -31.76 35.50 3.97
C LEU A 9 -32.07 34.54 5.13
N LEU A 10 -33.31 34.08 5.22
CA LEU A 10 -33.78 33.14 6.23
C LEU A 10 -33.72 31.72 5.70
N GLY A 11 -33.49 30.77 6.61
CA GLY A 11 -33.53 29.33 6.33
C GLY A 11 -34.96 28.84 6.02
N PRO A 12 -35.12 27.54 5.74
CA PRO A 12 -36.40 26.93 5.39
C PRO A 12 -37.44 27.03 6.52
N ASP A 13 -37.04 27.28 7.76
CA ASP A 13 -37.86 27.49 8.92
C ASP A 13 -38.46 28.90 9.00
N GLY A 14 -38.02 29.81 8.10
CA GLY A 14 -38.44 31.21 8.05
C GLY A 14 -38.03 32.08 9.23
N MET A 15 -37.19 31.55 10.15
CA MET A 15 -36.78 32.23 11.37
C MET A 15 -35.28 32.33 11.53
N THR A 16 -34.53 31.31 11.17
CA THR A 16 -33.09 31.21 11.38
C THR A 16 -32.34 31.88 10.22
N SER A 17 -31.37 32.72 10.52
CA SER A 17 -30.53 33.34 9.50
C SER A 17 -29.78 32.28 8.68
N LEU A 18 -29.74 32.42 7.35
CA LEU A 18 -29.00 31.51 6.48
C LEU A 18 -27.49 31.45 6.81
N ARG A 19 -26.95 32.48 7.48
CA ARG A 19 -25.60 32.46 8.04
C ARG A 19 -25.42 31.47 9.19
N GLU A 20 -26.46 31.30 10.02
CA GLU A 20 -26.48 30.32 11.11
C GLU A 20 -26.80 28.91 10.57
N TYR A 21 -27.53 28.88 9.44
CA TYR A 21 -27.82 27.65 8.70
C TYR A 21 -26.67 27.15 7.82
N ALA A 22 -25.70 28.00 7.55
CA ALA A 22 -24.53 27.70 6.70
C ALA A 22 -23.44 26.86 7.38
N GLY A 23 -23.76 26.16 8.46
CA GLY A 23 -22.94 25.07 8.97
C GLY A 23 -22.87 23.92 7.96
N TYR A 24 -21.75 23.20 7.93
CA TYR A 24 -21.62 21.99 7.13
C TYR A 24 -22.58 20.90 7.66
N HIS A 25 -23.69 20.73 6.99
CA HIS A 25 -24.72 19.75 7.33
C HIS A 25 -24.55 18.43 6.55
N GLY A 26 -23.33 18.06 6.23
CA GLY A 26 -23.04 16.85 5.45
C GLY A 26 -23.53 15.53 6.04
N GLY A 27 -23.91 15.53 7.34
CA GLY A 27 -24.49 14.39 8.03
C GLY A 27 -25.94 14.61 8.47
N GLY A 28 -26.65 15.58 7.88
CA GLY A 28 -27.97 16.02 8.37
C GLY A 28 -28.95 14.89 8.64
N SER A 29 -29.21 14.65 9.90
CA SER A 29 -30.39 13.91 10.41
C SER A 29 -31.70 14.66 10.14
N GLY A 30 -31.57 15.78 9.41
CA GLY A 30 -32.64 16.71 9.20
C GLY A 30 -33.67 16.23 8.19
N PHE A 31 -34.67 17.00 8.10
CA PHE A 31 -35.94 16.95 7.38
C PHE A 31 -35.93 16.43 5.93
N CYS A 32 -34.74 16.31 5.27
CA CYS A 32 -34.59 15.79 3.92
C CYS A 32 -34.51 14.28 3.93
N GLY A 33 -35.59 13.59 3.56
CA GLY A 33 -35.75 12.16 3.60
C GLY A 33 -34.72 11.33 2.82
N GLN A 34 -33.98 11.95 1.90
CA GLN A 34 -32.98 11.27 1.09
C GLN A 34 -31.76 10.76 1.87
N LEU A 35 -31.29 11.49 2.89
CA LEU A 35 -30.12 11.12 3.69
C LEU A 35 -30.49 10.42 5.02
N ARG A 36 -31.79 10.33 5.34
CA ARG A 36 -32.24 9.76 6.63
C ARG A 36 -31.85 8.30 6.80
N ALA A 37 -31.81 7.54 5.73
CA ALA A 37 -31.43 6.13 5.74
C ALA A 37 -29.92 5.92 5.59
N TRP A 38 -29.16 6.95 5.26
CA TRP A 38 -27.71 6.87 5.12
C TRP A 38 -27.02 7.32 6.39
N ASN A 39 -26.84 6.38 7.30
CA ASN A 39 -26.23 6.62 8.60
C ASN A 39 -25.05 5.66 8.81
N PRO A 40 -23.92 5.87 8.07
CA PRO A 40 -22.76 5.01 8.19
C PRO A 40 -22.16 5.13 9.59
N PRO A 41 -21.68 4.03 10.18
CA PRO A 41 -20.99 4.06 11.46
C PRO A 41 -19.68 4.86 11.35
N CYS A 42 -19.37 5.62 12.40
CA CYS A 42 -18.08 6.29 12.54
C CYS A 42 -17.17 5.40 13.38
N GLU A 43 -16.37 4.57 12.70
CA GLU A 43 -15.51 3.58 13.33
C GLU A 43 -14.04 3.86 13.03
N SER A 44 -13.14 3.31 13.86
CA SER A 44 -11.71 3.27 13.52
C SER A 44 -11.47 2.36 12.32
N VAL A 45 -10.37 2.56 11.60
CA VAL A 45 -9.99 1.72 10.47
C VAL A 45 -9.92 0.24 10.87
N ASP A 46 -9.35 -0.05 12.03
CA ASP A 46 -9.27 -1.42 12.56
C ASP A 46 -10.66 -2.03 12.81
N ALA A 47 -11.56 -1.27 13.43
CA ALA A 47 -12.91 -1.75 13.71
C ALA A 47 -13.72 -2.03 12.42
N ALA A 48 -13.51 -1.23 11.38
CA ALA A 48 -14.21 -1.39 10.11
C ALA A 48 -13.64 -2.52 9.24
N LEU A 49 -12.30 -2.67 9.21
CA LEU A 49 -11.62 -3.59 8.29
C LEU A 49 -11.36 -4.98 8.90
N LEU A 50 -10.82 -5.08 10.12
CA LEU A 50 -10.33 -6.34 10.67
C LEU A 50 -11.40 -7.46 10.72
N PRO A 51 -12.67 -7.21 11.10
CA PRO A 51 -13.69 -8.26 11.14
C PRO A 51 -13.97 -8.87 9.75
N ASN A 52 -13.75 -8.11 8.70
CA ASN A 52 -14.04 -8.50 7.32
C ASN A 52 -12.79 -8.81 6.48
N PHE A 53 -11.60 -8.62 7.04
CA PHE A 53 -10.33 -8.68 6.33
C PHE A 53 -10.11 -10.03 5.63
N THR A 54 -10.18 -11.13 6.37
CA THR A 54 -9.97 -12.48 5.82
C THR A 54 -11.00 -12.82 4.75
N ARG A 55 -12.27 -12.45 4.98
CA ARG A 55 -13.35 -12.70 4.00
C ARG A 55 -13.22 -11.81 2.77
N GLY A 56 -12.83 -10.57 2.95
CA GLY A 56 -12.56 -9.61 1.86
C GLY A 56 -11.44 -10.13 0.95
N ASN A 57 -10.32 -10.51 1.52
CA ASN A 57 -9.18 -11.08 0.78
C ASN A 57 -9.55 -12.38 0.05
N ALA A 58 -10.29 -13.28 0.69
CA ALA A 58 -10.75 -14.51 0.05
C ALA A 58 -11.65 -14.24 -1.18
N ARG A 59 -12.55 -13.26 -1.07
CA ARG A 59 -13.42 -12.84 -2.18
C ARG A 59 -12.63 -12.16 -3.29
N ALA A 60 -11.66 -11.32 -2.96
CA ALA A 60 -10.79 -10.67 -3.93
C ALA A 60 -9.98 -11.69 -4.73
N ASP A 61 -9.42 -12.70 -4.07
CA ASP A 61 -8.72 -13.80 -4.74
C ASP A 61 -9.62 -14.62 -5.67
N ASP A 62 -10.81 -14.95 -5.19
CA ASP A 62 -11.78 -15.67 -6.00
C ASP A 62 -12.15 -14.87 -7.23
N LEU A 63 -12.39 -13.58 -7.07
CA LEU A 63 -12.73 -12.66 -8.15
C LEU A 63 -11.59 -12.58 -9.19
N VAL A 64 -10.34 -12.39 -8.76
CA VAL A 64 -9.18 -12.32 -9.69
C VAL A 64 -8.97 -13.65 -10.40
N ARG A 65 -9.22 -14.77 -9.74
CA ARG A 65 -9.04 -16.12 -10.32
C ARG A 65 -10.12 -16.50 -11.30
N ASN A 66 -11.37 -16.14 -11.02
CA ASN A 66 -12.55 -16.65 -11.74
C ASN A 66 -13.24 -15.61 -12.63
N ASN A 67 -12.84 -14.33 -12.57
CA ASN A 67 -13.43 -13.28 -13.39
C ASN A 67 -12.38 -12.65 -14.30
N GLY A 68 -12.57 -12.81 -15.63
CA GLY A 68 -11.63 -12.29 -16.64
C GLY A 68 -11.46 -10.77 -16.63
N TYR A 69 -12.48 -10.00 -16.25
CA TYR A 69 -12.36 -8.53 -16.13
C TYR A 69 -11.49 -8.14 -14.96
N ALA A 70 -11.65 -8.79 -13.80
CA ALA A 70 -10.82 -8.55 -12.63
C ALA A 70 -9.36 -8.96 -12.89
N ALA A 71 -9.15 -10.14 -13.48
CA ALA A 71 -7.81 -10.60 -13.89
C ALA A 71 -7.15 -9.61 -14.86
N ASN A 72 -7.89 -9.11 -15.86
CA ASN A 72 -7.38 -8.12 -16.80
C ASN A 72 -7.04 -6.78 -16.12
N ALA A 73 -7.85 -6.34 -15.16
CA ALA A 73 -7.56 -5.12 -14.40
C ALA A 73 -6.21 -5.23 -13.63
N ILE A 74 -5.94 -6.38 -13.01
CA ILE A 74 -4.65 -6.64 -12.35
C ILE A 74 -3.51 -6.67 -13.38
N GLN A 75 -3.70 -7.32 -14.52
CA GLN A 75 -2.71 -7.35 -15.60
C GLN A 75 -2.38 -5.94 -16.10
N LEU A 76 -3.37 -5.10 -16.30
CA LEU A 76 -3.17 -3.69 -16.68
C LEU A 76 -2.38 -2.91 -15.63
N HIS A 77 -2.62 -3.13 -14.33
CA HIS A 77 -1.79 -2.52 -13.28
C HIS A 77 -0.33 -2.94 -13.39
N GLN A 78 -0.06 -4.23 -13.58
CA GLN A 78 1.30 -4.74 -13.77
C GLN A 78 1.97 -4.13 -15.01
N ASP A 79 1.26 -4.04 -16.11
CA ASP A 79 1.81 -3.57 -17.40
C ASP A 79 2.06 -2.06 -17.41
N HIS A 80 1.20 -1.27 -16.75
CA HIS A 80 1.36 0.18 -16.69
C HIS A 80 2.32 0.65 -15.59
N ILE A 81 2.42 -0.07 -14.48
CA ILE A 81 3.29 0.34 -13.35
C ILE A 81 4.70 -0.19 -13.54
N VAL A 82 4.86 -1.44 -13.95
CA VAL A 82 6.17 -2.11 -14.06
C VAL A 82 6.66 -2.19 -15.50
N GLY A 83 5.76 -2.52 -16.42
CA GLY A 83 6.11 -2.79 -17.82
C GLY A 83 6.90 -4.09 -17.98
N SER A 84 7.76 -4.13 -19.00
CA SER A 84 8.57 -5.31 -19.33
C SER A 84 9.77 -5.49 -18.42
N PHE A 85 10.37 -4.40 -17.94
CA PHE A 85 11.57 -4.42 -17.11
C PHE A 85 11.54 -3.30 -16.07
N PHE A 86 11.87 -3.64 -14.84
CA PHE A 86 12.09 -2.69 -13.76
C PHE A 86 13.59 -2.34 -13.72
N ARG A 87 13.94 -1.11 -14.14
CA ARG A 87 15.33 -0.67 -14.28
C ARG A 87 15.77 0.26 -13.18
N LEU A 88 16.99 0.10 -12.71
CA LEU A 88 17.65 1.08 -11.85
C LEU A 88 18.16 2.24 -12.71
N SER A 89 17.88 3.48 -12.28
CA SER A 89 18.54 4.69 -12.77
C SER A 89 19.33 5.31 -11.61
N HIS A 90 20.62 5.06 -11.58
CA HIS A 90 21.50 5.54 -10.52
C HIS A 90 22.01 6.96 -10.86
N ARG A 91 21.67 7.93 -10.01
CA ARG A 91 22.08 9.34 -10.18
C ARG A 91 22.60 9.90 -8.86
N PRO A 92 23.86 9.61 -8.49
CA PRO A 92 24.44 10.12 -7.26
C PRO A 92 24.63 11.65 -7.33
N SER A 93 24.47 12.31 -6.20
CA SER A 93 24.77 13.75 -6.09
C SER A 93 26.28 13.92 -6.04
N TRP A 94 26.93 14.04 -7.19
CA TRP A 94 28.36 14.15 -7.33
C TRP A 94 28.97 15.35 -6.57
N ARG A 95 28.22 16.45 -6.49
CA ARG A 95 28.63 17.64 -5.73
C ARG A 95 28.72 17.35 -4.23
N TYR A 96 27.75 16.59 -3.68
CA TYR A 96 27.74 16.20 -2.27
C TYR A 96 28.84 15.19 -1.95
N LEU A 97 29.15 14.31 -2.91
CA LEU A 97 30.21 13.29 -2.77
C LEU A 97 31.61 13.88 -2.99
N GLY A 98 31.73 15.09 -3.52
CA GLY A 98 33.02 15.73 -3.80
C GLY A 98 33.80 15.09 -4.96
N ILE A 99 33.13 14.37 -5.87
CA ILE A 99 33.73 13.71 -7.04
C ILE A 99 33.44 14.49 -8.33
N GLY A 100 34.14 14.18 -9.41
CA GLY A 100 33.88 14.75 -10.74
C GLY A 100 32.57 14.22 -11.34
N GLU A 101 31.94 15.02 -12.21
CA GLU A 101 30.71 14.60 -12.90
C GLU A 101 30.93 13.38 -13.79
N GLU A 102 32.07 13.29 -14.49
CA GLU A 102 32.41 12.14 -15.32
C GLU A 102 32.65 10.87 -14.48
N GLU A 103 33.31 11.02 -13.34
CA GLU A 103 33.55 9.93 -12.39
C GLU A 103 32.21 9.40 -11.82
N ALA A 104 31.29 10.30 -11.45
CA ALA A 104 29.93 9.94 -11.01
C ALA A 104 29.16 9.20 -12.11
N ARG A 105 29.30 9.60 -13.37
CA ARG A 105 28.65 8.90 -14.50
C ARG A 105 29.28 7.52 -14.76
N ALA A 106 30.59 7.39 -14.61
CA ALA A 106 31.27 6.10 -14.73
C ALA A 106 30.81 5.15 -13.64
N PHE A 107 30.81 5.60 -12.38
CA PHE A 107 30.29 4.86 -11.24
C PHE A 107 28.83 4.45 -11.42
N SER A 108 28.00 5.34 -11.95
CA SER A 108 26.58 5.03 -12.21
C SER A 108 26.41 3.87 -13.19
N ARG A 109 27.21 3.84 -14.27
CA ARG A 109 27.17 2.72 -15.23
C ARG A 109 27.59 1.40 -14.61
N GLU A 110 28.60 1.40 -13.75
CA GLU A 110 29.03 0.19 -13.05
C GLU A 110 27.94 -0.32 -12.10
N VAL A 111 27.32 0.57 -11.32
CA VAL A 111 26.23 0.23 -10.43
C VAL A 111 25.01 -0.31 -11.19
N GLU A 112 24.62 0.33 -12.29
CA GLU A 112 23.51 -0.12 -13.13
C GLU A 112 23.77 -1.46 -13.79
N THR A 113 25.03 -1.72 -14.21
CA THR A 113 25.44 -3.01 -14.75
C THR A 113 25.38 -4.11 -13.69
N ALA A 114 25.98 -3.87 -12.53
CA ALA A 114 25.95 -4.81 -11.41
C ALA A 114 24.50 -5.09 -10.93
N TRP A 115 23.66 -4.04 -10.92
CA TRP A 115 22.25 -4.20 -10.62
C TRP A 115 21.55 -5.11 -11.62
N LYS A 116 21.78 -4.93 -12.92
CA LYS A 116 21.17 -5.76 -13.96
C LYS A 116 21.57 -7.23 -13.80
N GLU A 117 22.85 -7.49 -13.54
CA GLU A 117 23.35 -8.84 -13.30
C GLU A 117 22.75 -9.48 -12.03
N PHE A 118 22.51 -8.69 -10.99
CA PHE A 118 21.88 -9.14 -9.76
C PHE A 118 20.37 -9.36 -9.89
N ALA A 119 19.67 -8.40 -10.51
CA ALA A 119 18.23 -8.32 -10.52
C ALA A 119 17.56 -9.23 -11.56
N GLU A 120 18.23 -9.40 -12.72
CA GLU A 120 17.68 -10.11 -13.88
C GLU A 120 18.52 -11.36 -14.23
N ASP A 121 19.19 -11.95 -13.23
CA ASP A 121 19.92 -13.21 -13.36
C ASP A 121 18.98 -14.37 -13.70
N ASP A 122 19.29 -15.12 -14.75
CA ASP A 122 18.51 -16.28 -15.21
C ASP A 122 18.38 -17.38 -14.13
N CYS A 123 19.32 -17.45 -13.18
CA CYS A 123 19.26 -18.34 -12.03
C CYS A 123 18.34 -17.83 -10.92
N CYS A 124 17.74 -16.65 -11.07
CA CYS A 124 16.85 -16.02 -10.10
C CYS A 124 17.45 -15.95 -8.69
N CYS A 125 18.74 -15.62 -8.58
CA CYS A 125 19.48 -15.66 -7.31
C CYS A 125 18.99 -14.63 -6.30
N ILE A 126 18.31 -13.59 -6.75
CA ILE A 126 17.68 -12.57 -5.94
C ILE A 126 16.48 -13.10 -5.16
N ASP A 127 15.79 -14.13 -5.68
CA ASP A 127 14.65 -14.78 -5.03
C ASP A 127 15.14 -15.95 -4.15
N VAL A 128 14.71 -15.99 -2.90
CA VAL A 128 15.00 -17.13 -1.99
C VAL A 128 14.51 -18.45 -2.58
N GLU A 129 13.37 -18.43 -3.27
CA GLU A 129 12.76 -19.58 -3.93
C GLU A 129 13.37 -19.90 -5.31
N ARG A 130 14.18 -18.96 -5.87
CA ARG A 130 14.83 -19.07 -7.18
C ARG A 130 13.88 -19.31 -8.33
N LYS A 131 12.74 -18.63 -8.32
CA LYS A 131 11.70 -18.77 -9.34
C LYS A 131 11.51 -17.49 -10.16
N ARG A 132 11.94 -16.34 -9.61
CA ARG A 132 11.57 -15.03 -10.14
C ARG A 132 12.78 -14.13 -10.22
N THR A 133 12.90 -13.38 -11.31
CA THR A 133 13.77 -12.20 -11.38
C THR A 133 13.16 -11.06 -10.56
N PHE A 134 13.92 -10.00 -10.33
CA PHE A 134 13.42 -8.83 -9.60
C PHE A 134 12.20 -8.20 -10.27
N THR A 135 12.21 -8.06 -11.60
CA THR A 135 11.06 -7.55 -12.35
C THR A 135 9.81 -8.41 -12.14
N MET A 136 9.95 -9.74 -12.15
CA MET A 136 8.83 -10.65 -11.88
C MET A 136 8.31 -10.49 -10.45
N MET A 137 9.21 -10.33 -9.47
CA MET A 137 8.83 -10.09 -8.07
C MET A 137 8.06 -8.78 -7.90
N ILE A 138 8.52 -7.69 -8.53
CA ILE A 138 7.80 -6.41 -8.48
C ILE A 138 6.43 -6.53 -9.16
N ARG A 139 6.32 -7.21 -10.30
CA ARG A 139 5.03 -7.45 -10.97
C ARG A 139 4.06 -8.22 -10.06
N GLU A 140 4.54 -9.28 -9.42
CA GLU A 140 3.77 -10.05 -8.43
C GLU A 140 3.36 -9.17 -7.24
N GLY A 141 4.28 -8.33 -6.74
CA GLY A 141 4.01 -7.39 -5.66
C GLY A 141 2.92 -6.38 -6.01
N VAL A 142 2.96 -5.81 -7.21
CA VAL A 142 1.91 -4.90 -7.72
C VAL A 142 0.56 -5.62 -7.78
N ALA A 143 0.53 -6.87 -8.24
CA ALA A 143 -0.69 -7.66 -8.26
C ALA A 143 -1.23 -7.89 -6.84
N MET A 144 -0.40 -8.36 -5.90
CA MET A 144 -0.80 -8.60 -4.51
C MET A 144 -1.34 -7.32 -3.86
N HIS A 145 -0.65 -6.19 -4.05
CA HIS A 145 -1.10 -4.90 -3.54
C HIS A 145 -2.45 -4.49 -4.13
N ALA A 146 -2.68 -4.74 -5.43
CA ALA A 146 -3.91 -4.33 -6.09
C ALA A 146 -5.15 -5.10 -5.60
N PHE A 147 -5.03 -6.39 -5.25
CA PHE A 147 -6.20 -7.17 -4.82
C PHE A 147 -6.24 -7.49 -3.31
N ASN A 148 -5.10 -7.49 -2.60
CA ASN A 148 -5.06 -7.67 -1.14
C ASN A 148 -4.84 -6.37 -0.36
N GLY A 149 -4.43 -5.27 -1.03
CA GLY A 149 -4.16 -4.00 -0.39
C GLY A 149 -2.79 -3.90 0.29
N GLU A 150 -2.03 -4.99 0.38
CA GLU A 150 -0.74 -5.03 1.08
C GLU A 150 0.21 -6.06 0.46
N LEU A 151 1.49 -5.90 0.76
CA LEU A 151 2.58 -6.75 0.31
C LEU A 151 3.62 -6.85 1.42
N PHE A 152 4.10 -8.05 1.69
CA PHE A 152 5.21 -8.29 2.60
C PHE A 152 6.40 -8.87 1.86
N VAL A 153 7.57 -8.28 2.08
CA VAL A 153 8.83 -8.72 1.51
C VAL A 153 9.86 -8.85 2.63
N GLN A 154 10.45 -10.01 2.75
CA GLN A 154 11.53 -10.27 3.69
C GLN A 154 12.86 -10.25 2.96
N ALA A 155 13.77 -9.37 3.39
CA ALA A 155 15.16 -9.41 2.95
C ALA A 155 15.90 -10.49 3.75
N THR A 156 16.66 -11.32 3.07
CA THR A 156 17.48 -12.40 3.64
C THR A 156 18.89 -12.35 3.08
N TRP A 157 19.77 -13.14 3.67
CA TRP A 157 21.18 -13.18 3.30
C TRP A 157 21.61 -14.61 2.97
N ASP A 158 22.10 -14.83 1.75
CA ASP A 158 22.68 -16.12 1.35
C ASP A 158 24.09 -16.28 1.94
N THR A 159 24.28 -17.28 2.76
CA THR A 159 25.56 -17.55 3.43
C THR A 159 26.54 -18.36 2.58
N ARG A 160 26.15 -18.84 1.41
CA ARG A 160 27.01 -19.65 0.53
C ARG A 160 28.18 -18.82 -0.02
N PRO A 161 29.42 -19.24 0.15
CA PRO A 161 30.60 -18.46 -0.21
C PRO A 161 30.79 -18.25 -1.71
N SER A 162 30.19 -19.11 -2.54
CA SER A 162 30.31 -19.06 -4.01
C SER A 162 29.45 -17.99 -4.69
N ARG A 163 28.69 -17.21 -3.92
CA ARG A 163 27.80 -16.20 -4.46
C ARG A 163 28.43 -14.82 -4.48
N LEU A 164 28.37 -14.17 -5.64
CA LEU A 164 28.79 -12.77 -5.79
C LEU A 164 27.83 -11.83 -5.04
N PHE A 165 26.53 -12.01 -5.29
CA PHE A 165 25.48 -11.28 -4.59
C PHE A 165 24.82 -12.19 -3.55
N ARG A 166 24.69 -11.72 -2.32
CA ARG A 166 24.18 -12.51 -1.18
C ARG A 166 22.81 -12.05 -0.69
N THR A 167 22.42 -10.85 -1.02
CA THR A 167 21.09 -10.33 -0.68
C THR A 167 20.04 -11.09 -1.47
N GLN A 168 19.01 -11.55 -0.78
CA GLN A 168 17.87 -12.23 -1.37
C GLN A 168 16.57 -11.68 -0.79
N PHE A 169 15.50 -11.80 -1.53
CA PHE A 169 14.17 -11.40 -1.11
C PHE A 169 13.22 -12.59 -1.13
N ARG A 170 12.32 -12.62 -0.16
CA ARG A 170 11.23 -13.57 -0.10
C ARG A 170 9.92 -12.80 -0.10
N MET A 171 9.05 -13.14 -1.03
CA MET A 171 7.68 -12.65 -1.05
C MET A 171 6.86 -13.43 -0.02
N VAL A 172 6.15 -12.74 0.85
CA VAL A 172 5.27 -13.35 1.86
C VAL A 172 3.84 -12.94 1.57
N SER A 173 2.98 -13.93 1.33
CA SER A 173 1.56 -13.65 1.11
C SER A 173 0.94 -13.00 2.35
N PRO A 174 0.15 -11.93 2.21
CA PRO A 174 -0.57 -11.31 3.32
C PRO A 174 -1.43 -12.29 4.13
N LYS A 175 -1.93 -13.34 3.50
CA LYS A 175 -2.72 -14.40 4.15
C LYS A 175 -1.95 -15.21 5.18
N ARG A 176 -0.62 -15.19 5.11
CA ARG A 176 0.26 -15.82 6.09
C ARG A 176 0.55 -14.94 7.30
N ILE A 177 0.08 -13.70 7.29
CA ILE A 177 0.21 -12.80 8.43
C ILE A 177 -1.03 -12.98 9.30
N SER A 178 -0.83 -13.54 10.48
CA SER A 178 -1.92 -13.80 11.43
C SER A 178 -1.41 -13.77 12.86
N ASN A 179 -2.32 -13.54 13.80
CA ASN A 179 -1.95 -13.57 15.22
C ASN A 179 -1.40 -14.95 15.62
N PRO A 180 -0.39 -15.01 16.48
CA PRO A 180 0.18 -16.27 16.93
C PRO A 180 -0.90 -17.14 17.58
N ASN A 181 -0.89 -18.44 17.26
CA ASN A 181 -1.86 -19.41 17.77
C ASN A 181 -3.34 -19.06 17.51
N ASN A 182 -3.64 -18.28 16.46
CA ASN A 182 -4.98 -17.81 16.13
C ASN A 182 -5.68 -17.09 17.30
N THR A 183 -4.91 -16.40 18.14
CA THR A 183 -5.46 -15.58 19.23
C THR A 183 -6.19 -14.36 18.66
N GLY A 184 -7.17 -13.84 19.41
CA GLY A 184 -7.85 -12.59 19.06
C GLY A 184 -6.90 -11.38 19.11
N ASP A 185 -7.32 -10.28 18.50
CA ASP A 185 -6.57 -9.03 18.53
C ASP A 185 -6.43 -8.50 19.96
N SER A 186 -5.27 -7.94 20.24
CA SER A 186 -4.93 -7.33 21.51
C SER A 186 -4.43 -5.89 21.32
N ARG A 187 -4.18 -5.20 22.42
CA ARG A 187 -3.62 -3.82 22.37
C ARG A 187 -2.32 -3.76 21.56
N ASN A 188 -1.44 -4.75 21.71
CA ASN A 188 -0.08 -4.75 21.15
C ASN A 188 0.11 -5.73 19.99
N CYS A 189 -0.94 -6.47 19.59
CA CYS A 189 -0.90 -7.38 18.43
C CYS A 189 -2.26 -7.39 17.72
N ARG A 190 -2.29 -6.96 16.47
CA ARG A 190 -3.51 -6.88 15.66
C ARG A 190 -3.24 -7.44 14.28
N ALA A 191 -4.09 -8.36 13.84
CA ALA A 191 -3.98 -9.02 12.54
C ALA A 191 -2.55 -9.54 12.21
N GLY A 192 -1.83 -10.04 13.22
CA GLY A 192 -0.46 -10.54 13.07
C GLY A 192 0.62 -9.47 13.11
N VAL A 193 0.29 -8.21 13.32
CA VAL A 193 1.25 -7.11 13.46
C VAL A 193 1.44 -6.80 14.93
N GLN A 194 2.68 -6.94 15.42
CA GLN A 194 3.06 -6.49 16.75
C GLN A 194 3.35 -5.00 16.73
N ILE A 195 2.69 -4.24 17.59
CA ILE A 195 2.79 -2.78 17.66
C ILE A 195 3.24 -2.34 19.06
N ASN A 196 3.94 -1.21 19.13
CA ASN A 196 4.26 -0.56 20.40
C ASN A 196 3.14 0.36 20.88
N ASP A 197 3.32 0.99 22.04
CA ASP A 197 2.34 1.92 22.62
C ASP A 197 2.11 3.18 21.77
N SER A 198 3.04 3.53 20.88
CA SER A 198 2.91 4.63 19.92
C SER A 198 2.26 4.22 18.60
N GLY A 199 1.89 2.93 18.43
CA GLY A 199 1.29 2.40 17.20
C GLY A 199 2.29 2.03 16.11
N ALA A 200 3.60 2.09 16.37
CA ALA A 200 4.60 1.68 15.39
C ALA A 200 4.74 0.15 15.34
N ALA A 201 4.82 -0.41 14.13
CA ALA A 201 5.04 -1.83 13.92
C ALA A 201 6.44 -2.25 14.41
N LEU A 202 6.50 -3.26 15.27
CA LEU A 202 7.73 -3.87 15.79
C LEU A 202 8.09 -5.16 15.05
N GLY A 203 7.10 -5.89 14.56
CA GLY A 203 7.28 -7.16 13.89
C GLY A 203 6.00 -7.72 13.32
N TYR A 204 6.13 -8.78 12.55
CA TYR A 204 5.02 -9.47 11.88
C TYR A 204 5.09 -10.96 12.18
N TYR A 205 3.98 -11.54 12.57
CA TYR A 205 3.87 -12.98 12.78
C TYR A 205 3.48 -13.65 11.46
N VAL A 206 4.34 -14.55 10.98
CA VAL A 206 4.13 -15.31 9.74
C VAL A 206 3.82 -16.76 10.10
N SER A 207 2.63 -17.22 9.71
CA SER A 207 2.17 -18.61 9.89
C SER A 207 2.56 -19.51 8.71
#